data_fb10b64d3205b7a9634021e60615308f
#
_entry.id   fb10b64d3205b7a9634021e60615308f
#
_cell.length_a   1.000
_cell.length_b   1.000
_cell.length_c   1.000
_cell.angle_alpha   90.00
_cell.angle_beta   90.00
_cell.angle_gamma   90.00
#
_symmetry.space_group_name_H-M   'P 1'
#
loop_
_entity.id
_entity.type
_entity.pdbx_description
1 polymer ?
#
loop_
_entity_poly.entity_id
_entity_poly.type
_entity_poly.pdbx_seq_one_letter_code
_entity_poly.pdbx_strand_id
1 'polypeptide(L)'
;MALTDQFRIAIIGAGPAGYFAAQALQNSQTEDLKFSIDMIEKLPTPWGLVRSGVAPDHPKIKTVSKVFEKIATTEGFQLFCNVELGKDVLLAELEANYDAVVIATGSSRGKKLEIGRAHV
;
A
#
# COMPACT_ATOMS: atom_id res chain seq x y z
N MET A 1 8.48 -25.00 19.45
CA MET A 1 7.76 -23.95 19.03
C MET A 1 8.30 -23.34 17.80
N ALA A 2 7.51 -23.17 16.81
CA ALA A 2 7.99 -22.60 15.59
C ALA A 2 8.02 -21.10 15.73
N LEU A 3 9.03 -20.47 15.18
CA LEU A 3 9.11 -19.05 15.21
C LEU A 3 8.58 -18.51 13.89
N THR A 4 7.74 -17.53 13.98
CA THR A 4 7.18 -16.91 12.80
C THR A 4 7.96 -15.63 12.54
N ASP A 5 8.49 -15.50 11.33
CA ASP A 5 9.15 -14.27 10.96
C ASP A 5 8.07 -13.27 10.59
N GLN A 6 8.07 -12.13 11.24
CA GLN A 6 7.09 -11.13 10.95
C GLN A 6 7.77 -9.85 10.56
N PHE A 7 7.40 -9.32 9.44
CA PHE A 7 7.98 -8.10 8.93
C PHE A 7 6.93 -7.01 8.81
N ARG A 8 7.33 -5.80 9.12
CA ARG A 8 6.43 -4.66 9.02
C ARG A 8 6.75 -3.92 7.73
N ILE A 9 5.73 -3.72 6.90
CA ILE A 9 5.90 -3.09 5.59
C ILE A 9 5.02 -1.86 5.53
N ALA A 10 5.60 -0.75 5.11
CA ALA A 10 4.83 0.46 4.86
C ALA A 10 4.65 0.60 3.36
N ILE A 11 3.44 0.85 2.90
CA ILE A 11 3.17 1.08 1.49
C ILE A 11 2.64 2.49 1.36
N ILE A 12 3.31 3.32 0.58
CA ILE A 12 2.92 4.71 0.39
C ILE A 12 2.10 4.81 -0.88
N GLY A 13 0.84 5.11 -0.74
CA GLY A 13 -0.07 5.22 -1.87
C GLY A 13 -1.15 4.15 -1.84
N ALA A 14 -2.41 4.55 -1.81
CA ALA A 14 -3.53 3.63 -1.75
C ALA A 14 -4.27 3.56 -3.06
N GLY A 15 -3.56 3.63 -4.15
CA GLY A 15 -4.12 3.40 -5.47
C GLY A 15 -3.90 1.96 -5.88
N PRO A 16 -4.12 1.66 -7.15
CA PRO A 16 -3.99 0.28 -7.64
C PRO A 16 -2.62 -0.34 -7.39
N ALA A 17 -1.56 0.43 -7.62
CA ALA A 17 -0.21 -0.10 -7.46
C ALA A 17 0.03 -0.51 -6.00
N GLY A 18 -0.42 0.31 -5.06
CA GLY A 18 -0.23 0.01 -3.65
C GLY A 18 -1.01 -1.22 -3.23
N TYR A 19 -2.26 -1.35 -3.68
CA TYR A 19 -3.07 -2.50 -3.32
C TYR A 19 -2.54 -3.77 -3.95
N PHE A 20 -2.03 -3.72 -5.18
CA PHE A 20 -1.47 -4.92 -5.78
C PHE A 20 -0.15 -5.32 -5.11
N ALA A 21 0.62 -4.34 -4.63
CA ALA A 21 1.81 -4.66 -3.85
C ALA A 21 1.40 -5.36 -2.54
N ALA A 22 0.36 -4.85 -1.89
CA ALA A 22 -0.14 -5.47 -0.66
C ALA A 22 -0.63 -6.89 -0.93
N GLN A 23 -1.33 -7.09 -2.04
CA GLN A 23 -1.82 -8.40 -2.38
C GLN A 23 -0.67 -9.38 -2.61
N ALA A 24 0.38 -8.94 -3.29
CA ALA A 24 1.52 -9.79 -3.54
C ALA A 24 2.18 -10.21 -2.22
N LEU A 25 2.28 -9.28 -1.28
CA LEU A 25 2.84 -9.62 0.02
C LEU A 25 1.93 -10.58 0.78
N GLN A 26 0.63 -10.33 0.76
CA GLN A 26 -0.31 -11.21 1.46
C GLN A 26 -0.27 -12.61 0.87
N ASN A 27 -0.12 -12.71 -0.44
CA ASN A 27 -0.08 -14.01 -1.09
C ASN A 27 1.24 -14.73 -0.86
N SER A 28 2.25 -14.04 -0.40
CA SER A 28 3.55 -14.63 -0.13
C SER A 28 3.67 -15.14 1.30
N GLN A 29 2.68 -14.92 2.13
CA GLN A 29 2.74 -15.35 3.51
C GLN A 29 2.63 -16.86 3.64
N THR A 30 3.30 -17.41 4.64
CA THR A 30 3.23 -18.83 4.96
C THR A 30 3.02 -18.93 6.45
N GLU A 31 3.01 -20.13 6.98
CA GLU A 31 2.87 -20.30 8.43
C GLU A 31 4.05 -19.65 9.14
N ASP A 32 5.21 -19.63 8.51
CA ASP A 32 6.41 -19.08 9.14
C ASP A 32 6.75 -17.67 8.71
N LEU A 33 6.05 -17.11 7.76
CA LEU A 33 6.37 -15.77 7.25
C LEU A 33 5.12 -14.94 7.17
N LYS A 34 5.07 -13.87 7.93
CA LYS A 34 3.89 -13.00 7.97
C LYS A 34 4.29 -11.55 7.72
N PHE A 35 3.39 -10.80 7.12
CA PHE A 35 3.62 -9.38 6.89
C PHE A 35 2.54 -8.57 7.58
N SER A 36 2.97 -7.50 8.24
CA SER A 36 2.05 -6.53 8.80
C SER A 36 2.18 -5.32 7.89
N ILE A 37 1.11 -4.94 7.22
CA ILE A 37 1.15 -3.91 6.19
C ILE A 37 0.40 -2.69 6.63
N ASP A 38 1.07 -1.55 6.61
CA ASP A 38 0.45 -0.27 6.90
C ASP A 38 0.49 0.53 5.60
N MET A 39 -0.68 0.83 5.06
CA MET A 39 -0.77 1.59 3.81
C MET A 39 -1.08 3.02 4.16
N ILE A 40 -0.33 3.95 3.60
CA ILE A 40 -0.41 5.36 3.94
C ILE A 40 -0.83 6.14 2.71
N GLU A 41 -1.90 6.91 2.84
CA GLU A 41 -2.47 7.64 1.74
C GLU A 41 -2.70 9.10 2.12
N LYS A 42 -2.27 10.04 1.30
CA LYS A 42 -2.44 11.44 1.61
C LYS A 42 -3.87 11.91 1.41
N LEU A 43 -4.63 11.26 0.58
CA LEU A 43 -6.00 11.67 0.32
C LEU A 43 -6.93 11.08 1.39
N PRO A 44 -8.13 11.63 1.53
CA PRO A 44 -9.06 11.11 2.53
C PRO A 44 -9.70 9.78 2.15
N THR A 45 -9.55 9.36 0.91
CA THR A 45 -10.12 8.08 0.48
C THR A 45 -9.07 7.30 -0.29
N PRO A 46 -9.14 5.98 -0.22
CA PRO A 46 -8.20 5.16 -0.98
C PRO A 46 -8.64 4.96 -2.43
N TRP A 47 -7.87 4.16 -3.13
CA TRP A 47 -8.15 3.67 -4.48
C TRP A 47 -7.86 4.68 -5.58
N GLY A 48 -7.38 5.84 -5.28
CA GLY A 48 -6.87 6.76 -6.28
C GLY A 48 -7.74 6.94 -7.50
N LEU A 49 -7.16 6.77 -8.66
CA LEU A 49 -7.88 7.01 -9.89
C LEU A 49 -8.99 6.01 -10.17
N VAL A 50 -8.95 4.85 -9.57
CA VAL A 50 -10.01 3.89 -9.77
C VAL A 50 -11.31 4.47 -9.26
N ARG A 51 -11.23 5.21 -8.15
CA ARG A 51 -12.43 5.74 -7.58
C ARG A 51 -12.89 7.01 -8.23
N SER A 52 -12.01 7.90 -8.56
CA SER A 52 -12.40 9.19 -9.04
C SER A 52 -12.26 9.40 -10.53
N GLY A 53 -11.56 8.57 -11.21
CA GLY A 53 -11.29 8.79 -12.62
C GLY A 53 -12.06 7.94 -13.58
N VAL A 54 -12.96 7.06 -13.11
CA VAL A 54 -13.66 6.15 -13.98
C VAL A 54 -15.12 6.06 -13.61
N ALA A 55 -15.97 5.80 -14.58
CA ALA A 55 -17.41 5.74 -14.34
C ALA A 55 -17.75 4.65 -13.33
N PRO A 56 -18.59 4.93 -12.40
CA PRO A 56 -18.89 3.98 -11.33
C PRO A 56 -19.57 2.71 -11.77
N ASP A 57 -20.23 2.72 -12.89
CA ASP A 57 -20.93 1.54 -13.31
C ASP A 57 -20.11 0.67 -14.24
N HIS A 58 -18.84 0.95 -14.44
CA HIS A 58 -18.02 0.16 -15.31
C HIS A 58 -17.76 -1.19 -14.63
N PRO A 59 -18.03 -2.31 -15.28
CA PRO A 59 -17.88 -3.62 -14.64
C PRO A 59 -16.50 -3.91 -14.11
N LYS A 60 -15.46 -3.47 -14.80
CA LYS A 60 -14.11 -3.75 -14.33
C LYS A 60 -13.81 -3.00 -13.05
N ILE A 61 -14.41 -1.84 -12.86
CA ILE A 61 -14.20 -1.09 -11.65
C ILE A 61 -14.79 -1.81 -10.47
N LYS A 62 -15.96 -2.41 -10.64
CA LYS A 62 -16.56 -3.14 -9.54
C LYS A 62 -15.73 -4.34 -9.15
N THR A 63 -15.15 -5.02 -10.12
CA THR A 63 -14.30 -6.17 -9.82
C THR A 63 -13.07 -5.76 -9.07
N VAL A 64 -12.43 -4.67 -9.49
CA VAL A 64 -11.24 -4.19 -8.85
C VAL A 64 -11.54 -3.75 -7.42
N SER A 65 -12.68 -3.09 -7.22
CA SER A 65 -13.05 -2.66 -5.88
C SER A 65 -13.23 -3.84 -4.93
N LYS A 66 -13.78 -4.95 -5.41
CA LYS A 66 -13.94 -6.11 -4.56
C LYS A 66 -12.59 -6.71 -4.18
N VAL A 67 -11.65 -6.72 -5.11
CA VAL A 67 -10.32 -7.21 -4.83
C VAL A 67 -9.67 -6.33 -3.77
N PHE A 68 -9.80 -5.01 -3.91
CA PHE A 68 -9.21 -4.10 -2.95
C PHE A 68 -9.84 -4.24 -1.56
N GLU A 69 -11.14 -4.46 -1.51
CA GLU A 69 -11.80 -4.67 -0.24
C GLU A 69 -11.29 -5.93 0.44
N LYS A 70 -11.07 -6.99 -0.34
CA LYS A 70 -10.56 -8.21 0.24
C LYS A 70 -9.17 -7.99 0.81
N ILE A 71 -8.32 -7.27 0.11
CA ILE A 71 -6.99 -6.95 0.59
C ILE A 71 -7.08 -6.15 1.88
N ALA A 72 -7.96 -5.16 1.91
CA ALA A 72 -8.07 -4.27 3.06
C ALA A 72 -8.62 -4.95 4.30
N THR A 73 -9.36 -6.04 4.13
CA THR A 73 -9.94 -6.73 5.27
C THR A 73 -9.14 -7.94 5.70
N THR A 74 -8.02 -8.20 5.02
CA THR A 74 -7.17 -9.32 5.40
C THR A 74 -6.39 -8.96 6.67
N GLU A 75 -6.26 -9.91 7.58
CA GLU A 75 -5.59 -9.66 8.83
C GLU A 75 -4.18 -9.13 8.60
N GLY A 76 -3.74 -8.18 9.37
CA GLY A 76 -2.40 -7.62 9.23
C GLY A 76 -2.33 -6.40 8.33
N PHE A 77 -3.46 -5.94 7.80
CA PHE A 77 -3.48 -4.78 6.93
C PHE A 77 -4.17 -3.62 7.62
N GLN A 78 -3.57 -2.44 7.57
CA GLN A 78 -4.19 -1.22 8.07
C GLN A 78 -4.02 -0.11 7.07
N LEU A 79 -5.01 0.75 6.96
CA LEU A 79 -4.98 1.88 6.03
C LEU A 79 -5.06 3.17 6.82
N PHE A 80 -4.14 4.09 6.54
CA PHE A 80 -4.12 5.40 7.16
C PHE A 80 -4.29 6.46 6.08
N CYS A 81 -5.42 7.11 6.05
CA CYS A 81 -5.68 8.18 5.09
C CYS A 81 -5.39 9.53 5.70
N ASN A 82 -5.27 10.54 4.87
CA ASN A 82 -4.93 11.89 5.28
C ASN A 82 -3.56 11.95 5.96
N VAL A 83 -2.65 11.12 5.54
CA VAL A 83 -1.28 11.13 6.05
C VAL A 83 -0.35 11.31 4.85
N GLU A 84 0.39 12.37 4.83
CA GLU A 84 1.23 12.68 3.68
C GLU A 84 2.70 12.49 4.02
N LEU A 85 3.40 11.74 3.19
CA LEU A 85 4.83 11.52 3.37
C LEU A 85 5.57 12.83 3.11
N GLY A 86 6.44 13.19 3.97
CA GLY A 86 7.19 14.43 3.87
C GLY A 86 6.55 15.57 4.64
N LYS A 87 5.31 15.39 5.09
CA LYS A 87 4.65 16.42 5.84
C LYS A 87 4.18 15.87 7.17
N ASP A 88 3.39 14.82 7.16
CA ASP A 88 2.89 14.24 8.41
C ASP A 88 3.82 13.17 8.93
N VAL A 89 4.55 12.50 8.04
CA VAL A 89 5.50 11.48 8.43
C VAL A 89 6.68 11.58 7.47
N LEU A 90 7.87 11.38 7.97
CA LEU A 90 9.06 11.47 7.14
C LEU A 90 9.54 10.09 6.71
N LEU A 91 10.17 10.00 5.56
CA LEU A 91 10.69 8.74 5.06
C LEU A 91 11.65 8.11 6.07
N ALA A 92 12.50 8.93 6.69
CA ALA A 92 13.45 8.40 7.66
C ALA A 92 12.72 7.76 8.84
N GLU A 93 11.57 8.30 9.24
CA GLU A 93 10.80 7.72 10.32
C GLU A 93 10.23 6.37 9.90
N LEU A 94 9.80 6.25 8.65
CA LEU A 94 9.28 4.99 8.17
C LEU A 94 10.40 3.96 8.07
N GLU A 95 11.55 4.37 7.58
CA GLU A 95 12.67 3.44 7.46
C GLU A 95 13.14 2.95 8.83
N ALA A 96 13.00 3.77 9.85
CA ALA A 96 13.42 3.38 11.18
C ALA A 96 12.42 2.43 11.85
N ASN A 97 11.17 2.44 11.42
CA ASN A 97 10.12 1.68 12.07
C ASN A 97 9.58 0.52 11.27
N TYR A 98 9.94 0.40 10.02
CA TYR A 98 9.45 -0.67 9.17
C TYR A 98 10.61 -1.42 8.57
N ASP A 99 10.39 -2.67 8.23
CA ASP A 99 11.42 -3.48 7.61
C ASP A 99 11.58 -3.14 6.13
N ALA A 100 10.54 -2.64 5.51
CA ALA A 100 10.60 -2.20 4.12
C ALA A 100 9.58 -1.13 3.86
N VAL A 101 9.85 -0.25 2.92
CA VAL A 101 8.93 0.81 2.53
C VAL A 101 8.76 0.73 1.02
N VAL A 102 7.51 0.60 0.57
CA VAL A 102 7.20 0.51 -0.84
C VAL A 102 6.57 1.84 -1.26
N ILE A 103 7.11 2.47 -2.28
CA ILE A 103 6.58 3.74 -2.77
C ILE A 103 5.71 3.44 -3.98
N ALA A 104 4.42 3.66 -3.86
CA ALA A 104 3.47 3.35 -4.91
C ALA A 104 2.50 4.48 -5.11
N THR A 105 3.02 5.70 -5.14
CA THR A 105 2.17 6.88 -5.18
C THR A 105 1.61 7.20 -6.55
N GLY A 106 1.99 6.47 -7.54
CA GLY A 106 1.48 6.75 -8.87
C GLY A 106 2.29 7.83 -9.55
N SER A 107 1.89 8.20 -10.74
CA SER A 107 2.66 9.14 -11.48
C SER A 107 1.89 10.39 -11.77
N SER A 108 1.14 10.85 -10.81
CA SER A 108 0.35 12.04 -11.05
C SER A 108 1.21 13.21 -11.43
N ARG A 109 2.49 13.21 -11.04
CA ARG A 109 3.27 14.27 -11.36
C ARG A 109 4.15 13.87 -12.38
N GLY A 110 4.07 12.97 -12.93
CA GLY A 110 4.86 12.59 -13.88
C GLY A 110 6.08 12.26 -13.76
N LYS A 111 6.61 11.70 -13.82
CA LYS A 111 7.81 11.33 -13.87
C LYS A 111 8.86 11.35 -13.14
N LYS A 112 9.09 11.61 -12.39
CA LYS A 112 10.09 11.70 -11.68
C LYS A 112 10.38 10.51 -11.11
N LEU A 113 11.02 9.69 -11.50
CA LEU A 113 11.31 8.56 -10.96
C LEU A 113 12.28 8.62 -10.04
N GLU A 114 12.21 8.98 -9.07
CA GLU A 114 13.08 9.05 -8.12
C GLU A 114 13.50 7.89 -7.68
N ILE A 115 13.78 7.12 -8.19
CA ILE A 115 14.25 5.97 -7.85
C ILE A 115 14.78 5.81 -6.67
N GLY A 116 14.57 6.08 -6.00
CA GLY A 116 14.95 5.79 -4.84
C GLY A 116 15.65 4.94 -4.50
N ARG A 117 16.00 4.76 -4.93
CA ARG A 117 16.80 4.10 -4.65
C ARG A 117 16.65 3.34 -3.69
N ALA A 118 16.75 3.10 -3.31
CA ALA A 118 16.93 2.47 -2.30
C ALA A 118 15.87 1.89 -1.82
N HIS A 119 15.04 2.15 -1.91
CA HIS A 119 14.12 1.64 -1.21
C HIS A 119 13.36 1.00 -2.01
N VAL A 120 13.64 0.71 -2.79
CA VAL A 120 12.91 0.08 -3.48
C VAL A 120 12.81 -0.92 -3.31
#